data_b40b5c6c64cfce842bcf6ee5f45a9504
#
_entry.id   b40b5c6c64cfce842bcf6ee5f45a9504
#
_cell.length_a   1.000
_cell.length_b   1.000
_cell.length_c   1.000
_cell.angle_alpha   90.00
_cell.angle_beta   90.00
_cell.angle_gamma   90.00
#
_symmetry.space_group_name_H-M   'P 1'
#
loop_
_entity.id
_entity.type
_entity.pdbx_description
1 polymer ?
#
loop_
_entity_poly.entity_id
_entity_poly.type
_entity_poly.pdbx_seq_one_letter_code
_entity_poly.pdbx_strand_id
1 'polypeptide(L)'
;MANKRNLFDELMEGVAAMKGHRAGKITLRSYKIEPRALPEVKPKMIKQVRARLHCSRSVFARKLFTNERTLEKWEQGRAKPNAQAAALLLLAARYPDTFERLEQLAK
;
A
#
# COMPACT_ATOMS: atom_id res chain seq x y z
N MET A 1 14.81 -17.87 -37.42
CA MET A 1 14.34 -19.25 -37.20
C MET A 1 14.74 -19.77 -35.84
N ALA A 2 16.01 -19.91 -35.63
CA ALA A 2 16.49 -20.40 -34.35
C ALA A 2 16.02 -19.52 -33.18
N ASN A 3 16.04 -18.22 -33.39
CA ASN A 3 15.59 -17.29 -32.34
C ASN A 3 14.12 -17.43 -32.02
N LYS A 4 13.32 -17.61 -33.04
CA LYS A 4 11.88 -17.77 -32.84
C LYS A 4 11.60 -19.09 -32.12
N ARG A 5 12.31 -20.12 -32.48
CA ARG A 5 12.18 -21.40 -31.84
C ARG A 5 12.67 -21.33 -30.39
N ASN A 6 13.80 -20.68 -30.19
CA ASN A 6 14.34 -20.53 -28.84
C ASN A 6 13.40 -19.76 -27.96
N LEU A 7 12.79 -18.71 -28.49
CA LEU A 7 11.84 -17.93 -27.75
C LEU A 7 10.65 -18.78 -27.34
N PHE A 8 10.16 -19.60 -28.27
CA PHE A 8 9.04 -20.49 -27.96
C PHE A 8 9.47 -21.52 -26.90
N ASP A 9 10.64 -22.09 -27.07
CA ASP A 9 11.15 -23.07 -26.12
C ASP A 9 11.35 -22.43 -24.76
N GLU A 10 11.87 -21.20 -24.71
CA GLU A 10 12.02 -20.47 -23.47
C GLU A 10 10.69 -20.22 -22.79
N LEU A 11 9.68 -19.87 -23.56
CA LEU A 11 8.34 -19.69 -23.03
C LEU A 11 7.80 -21.00 -22.47
N MET A 12 7.99 -22.07 -23.21
CA MET A 12 7.53 -23.38 -22.76
C MET A 12 8.30 -23.86 -21.56
N GLU A 13 9.59 -23.60 -21.51
CA GLU A 13 10.38 -23.89 -20.32
C GLU A 13 9.89 -23.08 -19.13
N GLY A 14 9.57 -21.81 -19.36
CA GLY A 14 9.00 -20.97 -18.31
C GLY A 14 7.69 -21.54 -17.81
N VAL A 15 6.82 -21.97 -18.73
CA VAL A 15 5.55 -22.56 -18.35
C VAL A 15 5.77 -23.90 -17.66
N ALA A 16 6.69 -24.72 -18.19
CA ALA A 16 7.02 -26.00 -17.56
C ALA A 16 7.64 -25.79 -16.18
N ALA A 17 8.51 -24.79 -16.07
CA ALA A 17 9.10 -24.43 -14.79
C ALA A 17 8.03 -23.97 -13.82
N MET A 18 7.08 -23.20 -14.30
CA MET A 18 5.94 -22.82 -13.49
C MET A 18 5.14 -24.02 -13.04
N LYS A 19 4.89 -24.95 -13.94
CA LYS A 19 4.17 -26.15 -13.59
C LYS A 19 4.98 -27.03 -12.66
N GLY A 20 6.28 -27.16 -12.93
CA GLY A 20 7.17 -27.93 -12.09
C GLY A 20 7.35 -27.28 -10.73
N HIS A 21 7.43 -25.99 -10.73
CA HIS A 21 7.57 -25.22 -9.50
C HIS A 21 6.23 -24.89 -8.85
N ARG A 22 5.15 -25.35 -9.39
CA ARG A 22 3.90 -25.29 -8.67
C ARG A 22 4.02 -25.94 -7.34
N ALA A 23 4.83 -26.91 -7.32
CA ALA A 23 5.24 -27.47 -6.05
C ALA A 23 6.49 -26.75 -5.56
N GLY A 24 7.02 -25.81 -6.32
CA GLY A 24 8.30 -25.21 -6.01
C GLY A 24 8.28 -23.71 -5.99
N LYS A 25 9.21 -23.11 -6.68
CA LYS A 25 9.56 -21.70 -6.48
C LYS A 25 8.49 -20.69 -6.85
N ILE A 26 7.95 -20.77 -8.05
CA ILE A 26 7.06 -19.72 -8.54
C ILE A 26 5.77 -19.71 -7.77
N THR A 27 5.25 -20.88 -7.53
CA THR A 27 4.05 -21.04 -6.75
C THR A 27 4.30 -20.65 -5.29
N LEU A 28 5.50 -20.96 -4.81
CA LEU A 28 5.89 -20.57 -3.47
C LEU A 28 5.86 -19.08 -3.28
N ARG A 29 6.27 -18.34 -4.31
CA ARG A 29 6.26 -16.89 -4.21
C ARG A 29 4.85 -16.35 -4.02
N SER A 30 3.87 -16.97 -4.64
CA SER A 30 2.48 -16.59 -4.48
C SER A 30 1.90 -17.06 -3.16
N TYR A 31 2.23 -18.26 -2.74
CA TYR A 31 1.62 -18.87 -1.57
C TYR A 31 2.27 -18.49 -0.27
N LYS A 32 3.55 -18.18 -0.30
CA LYS A 32 4.27 -17.85 0.93
C LYS A 32 4.31 -16.38 1.23
N ILE A 33 3.79 -15.57 0.33
CA ILE A 33 3.55 -14.19 0.68
C ILE A 33 2.27 -14.18 1.50
N GLU A 34 2.42 -14.35 2.79
CA GLU A 34 1.30 -14.12 3.67
C GLU A 34 1.01 -12.63 3.68
N PRO A 35 -0.27 -12.26 3.57
CA PRO A 35 -0.60 -10.85 3.72
C PRO A 35 -0.17 -10.42 5.10
N ARG A 36 0.81 -9.54 5.15
CA ARG A 36 1.21 -8.94 6.42
C ARG A 36 0.11 -8.02 6.87
N ALA A 37 -0.46 -8.33 8.00
CA ALA A 37 -1.41 -7.43 8.61
C ALA A 37 -0.67 -6.20 9.10
N LEU A 38 -1.06 -5.04 8.60
CA LEU A 38 -0.55 -3.78 9.13
C LEU A 38 -1.14 -3.57 10.52
N PRO A 39 -0.42 -2.86 11.40
CA PRO A 39 -1.00 -2.49 12.69
C PRO A 39 -2.31 -1.74 12.48
N GLU A 40 -3.22 -1.90 13.41
CA GLU A 40 -4.50 -1.21 13.33
C GLU A 40 -4.31 0.29 13.54
N VAL A 41 -4.95 1.06 12.67
CA VAL A 41 -4.94 2.52 12.80
C VAL A 41 -6.14 2.93 13.63
N LYS A 42 -5.87 3.44 14.82
CA LYS A 42 -6.91 3.87 15.74
C LYS A 42 -7.25 5.34 15.50
N PRO A 43 -8.49 5.76 15.80
CA PRO A 43 -8.88 7.16 15.65
C PRO A 43 -7.93 8.12 16.36
N LYS A 44 -7.50 7.77 17.55
CA LYS A 44 -6.58 8.59 18.32
C LYS A 44 -5.28 8.83 17.57
N MET A 45 -4.77 7.81 16.90
CA MET A 45 -3.54 7.92 16.12
C MET A 45 -3.71 8.90 14.97
N ILE A 46 -4.85 8.87 14.30
CA ILE A 46 -5.13 9.77 13.19
C ILE A 46 -5.11 11.21 13.67
N LYS A 47 -5.75 11.48 14.80
CA LYS A 47 -5.75 12.81 15.40
C LYS A 47 -4.35 13.26 15.80
N GLN A 48 -3.55 12.35 16.33
CA GLN A 48 -2.19 12.65 16.72
C GLN A 48 -1.31 13.02 15.53
N VAL A 49 -1.45 12.28 14.43
CA VAL A 49 -0.71 12.58 13.21
C VAL A 49 -1.11 13.96 12.68
N ARG A 50 -2.40 14.22 12.64
CA ARG A 50 -2.90 15.51 12.18
C ARG A 50 -2.38 16.65 13.05
N ALA A 51 -2.42 16.49 14.36
CA ALA A 51 -1.93 17.50 15.29
C ALA A 51 -0.42 17.74 15.12
N ARG A 52 0.32 16.68 14.93
CA ARG A 52 1.78 16.78 14.72
C ARG A 52 2.11 17.57 13.47
N LEU A 53 1.30 17.44 12.43
CA LEU A 53 1.50 18.15 11.18
C LEU A 53 0.90 19.55 11.19
N HIS A 54 0.24 19.93 12.27
CA HIS A 54 -0.39 21.24 12.43
C HIS A 54 -1.37 21.54 11.30
N CYS A 55 -2.15 20.54 10.91
CA CYS A 55 -3.11 20.64 9.82
C CYS A 55 -4.52 20.68 10.34
N SER A 56 -5.37 21.47 9.68
CA SER A 56 -6.80 21.36 9.88
C SER A 56 -7.28 20.04 9.28
N ARG A 57 -8.49 19.63 9.65
CA ARG A 57 -9.06 18.40 9.12
C ARG A 57 -9.18 18.43 7.61
N SER A 58 -9.63 19.56 7.07
CA SER A 58 -9.78 19.70 5.61
C SER A 58 -8.44 19.61 4.88
N VAL A 59 -7.40 20.22 5.41
CA VAL A 59 -6.07 20.16 4.82
C VAL A 59 -5.51 18.75 4.91
N PHE A 60 -5.69 18.10 6.05
CA PHE A 60 -5.20 16.74 6.24
C PHE A 60 -5.92 15.76 5.32
N ALA A 61 -7.23 15.91 5.15
CA ALA A 61 -7.99 15.08 4.24
C ALA A 61 -7.46 15.23 2.81
N ARG A 62 -7.13 16.44 2.41
CA ARG A 62 -6.56 16.69 1.09
C ARG A 62 -5.21 16.01 0.94
N LYS A 63 -4.38 16.05 1.96
CA LYS A 63 -3.09 15.37 1.95
C LYS A 63 -3.24 13.85 1.83
N LEU A 64 -4.32 13.31 2.39
CA LEU A 64 -4.62 11.88 2.33
C LEU A 64 -5.39 11.48 1.07
N PHE A 65 -5.67 12.43 0.19
CA PHE A 65 -6.44 12.20 -1.02
C PHE A 65 -7.83 11.65 -0.73
N THR A 66 -8.45 12.16 0.32
CA THR A 66 -9.80 11.80 0.71
C THR A 66 -10.58 13.07 1.03
N ASN A 67 -11.87 12.93 1.29
CA ASN A 67 -12.67 14.09 1.66
C ASN A 67 -12.71 14.25 3.19
N GLU A 68 -13.06 15.46 3.61
CA GLU A 68 -13.07 15.82 5.02
C GLU A 68 -14.06 14.98 5.81
N ARG A 69 -15.21 14.70 5.24
CA ARG A 69 -16.23 13.90 5.91
C ARG A 69 -15.77 12.48 6.18
N THR A 70 -15.07 11.89 5.24
CA THR A 70 -14.51 10.56 5.44
C THR A 70 -13.46 10.55 6.55
N LEU A 71 -12.59 11.55 6.54
CA LEU A 71 -11.60 11.68 7.60
C LEU A 71 -12.25 11.88 8.96
N GLU A 72 -13.29 12.68 9.01
CA GLU A 72 -14.03 12.90 10.25
C GLU A 72 -14.58 11.59 10.81
N LYS A 73 -15.14 10.76 9.94
CA LYS A 73 -15.65 9.45 10.36
C LYS A 73 -14.53 8.57 10.92
N TRP A 74 -13.36 8.62 10.30
CA TRP A 74 -12.21 7.86 10.81
C TRP A 74 -11.77 8.37 12.17
N GLU A 75 -11.73 9.68 12.35
CA GLU A 75 -11.33 10.29 13.62
C GLU A 75 -12.34 10.04 14.73
N GLN A 76 -13.60 9.85 14.38
CA GLN A 76 -14.66 9.58 15.35
C GLN A 76 -14.87 8.08 15.59
N GLY A 77 -14.17 7.23 14.85
CA GLY A 77 -14.32 5.80 14.99
C GLY A 77 -15.56 5.22 14.33
N ARG A 78 -16.25 6.01 13.52
CA ARG A 78 -17.44 5.54 12.79
C ARG A 78 -17.12 4.66 11.61
N ALA A 79 -15.94 4.85 11.05
CA ALA A 79 -15.46 4.07 9.92
C ALA A 79 -13.97 3.86 10.08
N LYS A 80 -13.46 2.82 9.44
CA LYS A 80 -12.03 2.54 9.46
C LYS A 80 -11.42 2.92 8.12
N PRO A 81 -10.18 3.46 8.11
CA PRO A 81 -9.49 3.69 6.85
C PRO A 81 -9.32 2.38 6.08
N ASN A 82 -9.41 2.46 4.75
CA ASN A 82 -9.11 1.29 3.95
C ASN A 82 -7.60 0.99 4.05
N ALA A 83 -7.18 -0.14 3.47
CA ALA A 83 -5.80 -0.59 3.60
C ALA A 83 -4.80 0.45 3.10
N GLN A 84 -5.10 1.11 2.00
CA GLN A 84 -4.22 2.12 1.43
C GLN A 84 -4.09 3.35 2.31
N ALA A 85 -5.22 3.83 2.81
CA ALA A 85 -5.21 4.98 3.71
C ALA A 85 -4.52 4.64 5.03
N ALA A 86 -4.75 3.43 5.54
CA ALA A 86 -4.09 2.98 6.75
C ALA A 86 -2.57 2.92 6.57
N ALA A 87 -2.11 2.41 5.44
CA ALA A 87 -0.68 2.36 5.15
C ALA A 87 -0.07 3.76 5.11
N LEU A 88 -0.75 4.70 4.46
CA LEU A 88 -0.28 6.07 4.38
C LEU A 88 -0.25 6.74 5.74
N LEU A 89 -1.28 6.51 6.56
CA LEU A 89 -1.33 7.04 7.91
C LEU A 89 -0.21 6.48 8.79
N LEU A 90 0.07 5.20 8.67
CA LEU A 90 1.16 4.58 9.41
C LEU A 90 2.52 5.15 9.00
N LEU A 91 2.71 5.36 7.70
CA LEU A 91 3.94 5.99 7.20
C LEU A 91 4.07 7.41 7.73
N ALA A 92 2.99 8.17 7.71
CA ALA A 92 3.02 9.55 8.20
C ALA A 92 3.28 9.61 9.70
N ALA A 93 2.78 8.64 10.44
CA ALA A 93 3.03 8.57 11.88
C ALA A 93 4.50 8.32 12.18
N ARG A 94 5.13 7.45 11.39
CA ARG A 94 6.54 7.11 11.57
C ARG A 94 7.47 8.14 10.97
N TYR A 95 7.10 8.65 9.79
CA TYR A 95 7.92 9.59 9.01
C TYR A 95 7.11 10.85 8.75
N PRO A 96 7.28 11.88 9.57
CA PRO A 96 6.44 13.09 9.45
C PRO A 96 6.55 13.81 8.10
N ASP A 97 7.64 13.60 7.36
CA ASP A 97 7.85 14.22 6.06
C ASP A 97 7.20 13.46 4.90
N THR A 98 6.42 12.43 5.19
CA THR A 98 5.80 11.60 4.16
C THR A 98 4.99 12.43 3.16
N PHE A 99 4.16 13.33 3.65
CA PHE A 99 3.30 14.13 2.78
C PHE A 99 4.08 15.17 1.99
N GLU A 100 5.14 15.71 2.57
CA GLU A 100 6.02 16.62 1.84
C GLU A 100 6.68 15.92 0.65
N ARG A 101 7.11 14.69 0.86
CA ARG A 101 7.69 13.89 -0.21
C ARG A 101 6.68 13.61 -1.31
N LEU A 102 5.44 13.31 -0.94
CA LEU A 102 4.38 13.10 -1.90
C LEU A 102 4.10 14.36 -2.71
N GLU A 103 4.06 15.50 -2.06
CA GLU A 103 3.84 16.77 -2.74
C GLU A 103 4.94 17.09 -3.74
N GLN A 104 6.17 16.74 -3.41
CA GLN A 104 7.29 16.91 -4.33
C GLN A 104 7.14 16.07 -5.59
N LEU A 105 6.55 14.90 -5.46
CA LEU A 105 6.31 14.04 -6.63
C LEU A 105 5.23 14.61 -7.54
N ALA A 106 4.35 15.44 -7.01
CA ALA A 106 3.27 16.03 -7.79
C ALA A 106 3.70 17.28 -8.59
N LYS A 107 4.90 17.78 -8.36
CA LYS A 107 5.42 18.96 -9.05
C LYS A 107 6.11 18.63 -10.36
#